data_333294b2f1bd30104f3d8dbe3de8a786
#
_entry.id   333294b2f1bd30104f3d8dbe3de8a786
#
_cell.length_a   1.000
_cell.length_b   1.000
_cell.length_c   1.000
_cell.angle_alpha   90.00
_cell.angle_beta   90.00
_cell.angle_gamma   90.00
#
_symmetry.space_group_name_H-M   'P 1'
#
loop_
_entity.id
_entity.type
_entity.pdbx_description
1 polymer ?
#
loop_
_entity_poly.entity_id
_entity_poly.type
_entity_poly.pdbx_seq_one_letter_code
_entity_poly.pdbx_strand_id
1 'polypeptide(L)'
;MSDEDVVSVGSTGAGTGSGHEPPEKDITDGGPDMVQFLAADGTRVPLTEVNQQYASYVDELDEDALRGMLRDLILVRRVDSEGFALQRQGELGLWPSLLGQEAAQVGPGRAMRSQDYAFPGYREHGIAWCKGVDPENLLGMFRGVNHGGWDSNENNFHLYTIVIGNQMLHAVGYAMGVQRDGDVGTGDVDRDTAVMAFTGDGGTAQGDFNESLVFAAVENAPVVFYVQNNHWAISQPNDRQFTIPPYRRADGFGFPGVRVDGNDVLAAYAVSRAALERARSGQGPTLIEAFTYRMGAHTTSDDPTKYRISAEVDIWKKKDPIDRMKTYLLAEGVVDDAWLEQIEAEADELALRIRNACQTMPDPPHPEMFEHVYAHPHPVIEREAQAFADYQAGFED
;
A
#
# COMPACT_ATOMS: atom_id res chain seq x y z
N MET A 1 24.77 14.36 -64.67
CA MET A 1 23.70 15.37 -64.57
C MET A 1 23.03 15.02 -63.29
N SER A 2 23.49 15.62 -62.33
CA SER A 2 23.27 16.80 -61.47
C SER A 2 22.40 16.39 -60.29
N ASP A 3 23.02 16.18 -59.13
CA ASP A 3 23.18 17.17 -58.04
C ASP A 3 21.91 17.34 -57.21
N GLU A 4 22.06 16.89 -55.98
CA GLU A 4 21.95 17.67 -54.74
C GLU A 4 20.54 18.16 -54.36
N ASP A 5 20.05 17.62 -53.23
CA ASP A 5 19.50 18.46 -52.18
C ASP A 5 19.61 17.75 -50.82
N VAL A 6 20.77 18.00 -50.17
CA VAL A 6 20.92 17.68 -48.73
C VAL A 6 20.29 18.81 -47.95
N VAL A 7 19.11 18.57 -47.36
CA VAL A 7 18.50 19.49 -46.42
C VAL A 7 19.25 19.41 -45.08
N SER A 8 20.08 20.39 -44.81
CA SER A 8 20.70 20.62 -43.49
C SER A 8 19.64 21.00 -42.48
N VAL A 9 19.40 20.13 -41.49
CA VAL A 9 18.64 20.48 -40.30
C VAL A 9 19.56 21.32 -39.41
N GLY A 10 19.32 22.63 -39.41
CA GLY A 10 20.00 23.58 -38.55
C GLY A 10 19.71 23.28 -37.08
N SER A 11 20.79 23.19 -36.30
CA SER A 11 20.77 23.20 -34.84
C SER A 11 20.20 24.54 -34.37
N THR A 12 18.93 24.53 -33.94
CA THR A 12 18.37 25.67 -33.20
C THR A 12 18.85 25.59 -31.76
N GLY A 13 19.45 26.66 -31.31
CA GLY A 13 20.12 26.84 -30.04
C GLY A 13 19.27 26.51 -28.83
N ALA A 14 19.97 26.04 -27.80
CA ALA A 14 19.47 25.94 -26.44
C ALA A 14 18.90 27.29 -25.99
N GLY A 15 17.57 27.37 -25.95
CA GLY A 15 16.88 28.44 -25.26
C GLY A 15 17.17 28.30 -23.78
N THR A 16 17.86 29.27 -23.20
CA THR A 16 17.96 29.50 -21.77
C THR A 16 16.55 29.76 -21.28
N GLY A 17 15.89 28.69 -20.78
CA GLY A 17 14.61 28.79 -20.10
C GLY A 17 14.82 29.71 -18.89
N SER A 18 14.12 30.84 -18.88
CA SER A 18 13.95 31.69 -17.71
C SER A 18 13.47 30.80 -16.57
N GLY A 19 14.32 30.66 -15.54
CA GLY A 19 13.97 29.93 -14.32
C GLY A 19 12.79 30.61 -13.65
N HIS A 20 11.58 30.16 -13.96
CA HIS A 20 10.48 30.21 -13.03
C HIS A 20 10.69 28.99 -12.11
N GLU A 21 11.38 29.20 -10.99
CA GLU A 21 11.15 28.33 -9.83
C GLU A 21 9.65 28.40 -9.56
N PRO A 22 8.93 27.28 -9.63
CA PRO A 22 7.55 27.28 -9.19
C PRO A 22 7.54 27.79 -7.74
N PRO A 23 6.53 28.57 -7.31
CA PRO A 23 6.42 28.98 -5.93
C PRO A 23 6.62 27.73 -5.08
N GLU A 24 7.44 27.85 -4.03
CA GLU A 24 7.77 26.79 -3.09
C GLU A 24 6.45 26.24 -2.53
N LYS A 25 5.89 25.25 -3.23
CA LYS A 25 4.65 24.61 -2.84
C LYS A 25 5.01 23.82 -1.62
N ASP A 26 4.41 24.13 -0.48
CA ASP A 26 4.60 23.30 0.71
C ASP A 26 4.10 21.88 0.41
N ILE A 27 5.04 21.01 0.03
CA ILE A 27 4.77 19.62 -0.32
C ILE A 27 4.26 18.80 0.86
N THR A 28 4.24 19.39 2.04
CA THR A 28 3.76 18.76 3.28
C THR A 28 2.41 19.30 3.72
N ASP A 29 1.87 20.32 3.05
CA ASP A 29 0.54 20.86 3.33
C ASP A 29 -0.53 19.98 2.68
N GLY A 30 -1.23 19.21 3.51
CA GLY A 30 -2.38 18.42 3.11
C GLY A 30 -3.64 19.24 2.88
N GLY A 31 -3.60 20.55 3.18
CA GLY A 31 -4.75 21.46 3.10
C GLY A 31 -5.64 21.45 4.35
N PRO A 32 -6.60 22.38 4.41
CA PRO A 32 -7.43 22.60 5.59
C PRO A 32 -8.40 21.45 5.91
N ASP A 33 -8.71 20.60 4.92
CA ASP A 33 -9.66 19.50 5.05
C ASP A 33 -8.98 18.20 5.49
N MET A 34 -7.66 18.22 5.76
CA MET A 34 -6.93 17.02 6.17
C MET A 34 -7.19 16.65 7.62
N VAL A 35 -7.66 15.42 7.84
CA VAL A 35 -7.86 14.86 9.19
C VAL A 35 -6.50 14.54 9.82
N GLN A 36 -6.26 15.02 11.02
CA GLN A 36 -5.03 14.82 11.78
C GLN A 36 -5.34 14.81 13.28
N PHE A 37 -4.66 13.97 14.05
CA PHE A 37 -4.71 13.87 15.51
C PHE A 37 -3.37 14.09 16.20
N LEU A 38 -2.27 13.75 15.50
CA LEU A 38 -0.91 14.01 15.96
C LEU A 38 -0.21 14.98 15.02
N ALA A 39 0.44 15.99 15.56
CA ALA A 39 1.38 16.83 14.83
C ALA A 39 2.68 16.06 14.55
N ALA A 40 3.53 16.59 13.67
CA ALA A 40 4.79 15.95 13.29
C ALA A 40 5.74 15.67 14.48
N ASP A 41 5.64 16.50 15.52
CA ASP A 41 6.43 16.38 16.76
C ASP A 41 5.81 15.43 17.80
N GLY A 42 4.74 14.74 17.45
CA GLY A 42 4.04 13.80 18.35
C GLY A 42 3.04 14.48 19.31
N THR A 43 2.84 15.80 19.25
CA THR A 43 1.84 16.45 20.09
C THR A 43 0.42 16.25 19.54
N ARG A 44 -0.57 16.21 20.45
CA ARG A 44 -2.00 16.12 20.03
C ARG A 44 -2.45 17.41 19.34
N VAL A 45 -3.09 17.25 18.19
CA VAL A 45 -3.74 18.34 17.46
C VAL A 45 -5.09 18.66 18.13
N PRO A 46 -5.44 19.94 18.34
CA PRO A 46 -6.76 20.32 18.85
C PRO A 46 -7.90 19.80 17.96
N LEU A 47 -9.05 19.52 18.56
CA LEU A 47 -10.25 19.16 17.80
C LEU A 47 -10.72 20.35 16.95
N THR A 48 -11.05 20.05 15.71
CA THR A 48 -11.56 20.97 14.69
C THR A 48 -12.86 20.40 14.11
N GLU A 49 -13.56 21.15 13.28
CA GLU A 49 -14.74 20.65 12.55
C GLU A 49 -14.39 19.44 11.65
N VAL A 50 -13.12 19.33 11.21
CA VAL A 50 -12.65 18.28 10.32
C VAL A 50 -12.39 16.96 11.06
N ASN A 51 -11.70 17.00 12.22
CA ASN A 51 -11.27 15.79 12.94
C ASN A 51 -12.21 15.35 14.07
N GLN A 52 -13.03 16.25 14.64
CA GLN A 52 -13.87 15.94 15.80
C GLN A 52 -14.85 14.77 15.58
N GLN A 53 -15.34 14.58 14.34
CA GLN A 53 -16.25 13.48 14.01
C GLN A 53 -15.60 12.10 14.10
N TYR A 54 -14.28 12.04 14.10
CA TYR A 54 -13.48 10.80 14.21
C TYR A 54 -12.86 10.62 15.60
N ALA A 55 -13.02 11.60 16.50
CA ALA A 55 -12.33 11.62 17.79
C ALA A 55 -12.68 10.41 18.66
N SER A 56 -13.94 9.98 18.67
CA SER A 56 -14.38 8.83 19.47
C SER A 56 -13.61 7.55 19.13
N TYR A 57 -13.26 7.33 17.87
CA TYR A 57 -12.48 6.16 17.46
C TYR A 57 -11.04 6.16 18.00
N VAL A 58 -10.48 7.34 18.24
CA VAL A 58 -9.17 7.50 18.88
C VAL A 58 -9.30 7.36 20.40
N ASP A 59 -10.34 7.97 20.98
CA ASP A 59 -10.55 7.96 22.43
C ASP A 59 -10.95 6.57 22.97
N GLU A 60 -11.45 5.68 22.11
CA GLU A 60 -11.74 4.26 22.45
C GLU A 60 -10.48 3.37 22.48
N LEU A 61 -9.33 3.84 21.97
CA LEU A 61 -8.09 3.07 21.98
C LEU A 61 -7.51 3.00 23.40
N ASP A 62 -7.42 1.80 23.93
CA ASP A 62 -6.70 1.56 25.18
C ASP A 62 -5.17 1.54 24.97
N GLU A 63 -4.42 1.47 26.07
CA GLU A 63 -2.98 1.46 26.02
C GLU A 63 -2.41 0.28 25.23
N ASP A 64 -3.05 -0.89 25.27
CA ASP A 64 -2.58 -2.08 24.55
C ASP A 64 -2.78 -1.91 23.03
N ALA A 65 -3.90 -1.31 22.61
CA ALA A 65 -4.12 -0.96 21.21
C ALA A 65 -3.09 0.05 20.71
N LEU A 66 -2.79 1.08 21.51
CA LEU A 66 -1.78 2.10 21.19
C LEU A 66 -0.36 1.50 21.11
N ARG A 67 0.04 0.68 22.10
CA ARG A 67 1.32 -0.08 22.07
C ARG A 67 1.39 -0.97 20.84
N GLY A 68 0.29 -1.67 20.53
CA GLY A 68 0.20 -2.53 19.37
C GLY A 68 0.39 -1.78 18.05
N MET A 69 -0.14 -0.56 17.90
CA MET A 69 0.08 0.26 16.72
C MET A 69 1.57 0.62 16.55
N LEU A 70 2.22 1.09 17.62
CA LEU A 70 3.65 1.42 17.56
C LEU A 70 4.50 0.19 17.27
N ARG A 71 4.20 -0.95 17.91
CA ARG A 71 4.86 -2.22 17.63
C ARG A 71 4.76 -2.59 16.16
N ASP A 72 3.56 -2.54 15.57
CA ASP A 72 3.39 -2.90 14.16
C ASP A 72 4.11 -1.93 13.22
N LEU A 73 4.12 -0.63 13.50
CA LEU A 73 4.88 0.35 12.73
C LEU A 73 6.38 -0.03 12.69
N ILE A 74 6.96 -0.39 13.85
CA ILE A 74 8.38 -0.77 13.97
C ILE A 74 8.64 -2.09 13.24
N LEU A 75 7.81 -3.11 13.44
CA LEU A 75 8.01 -4.43 12.83
C LEU A 75 7.81 -4.40 11.32
N VAL A 76 6.82 -3.66 10.82
CA VAL A 76 6.60 -3.47 9.38
C VAL A 76 7.79 -2.78 8.72
N ARG A 77 8.35 -1.74 9.35
CA ARG A 77 9.58 -1.10 8.86
C ARG A 77 10.76 -2.07 8.88
N ARG A 78 10.84 -2.92 9.88
CA ARG A 78 11.91 -3.92 9.97
C ARG A 78 11.82 -4.95 8.85
N VAL A 79 10.63 -5.45 8.55
CA VAL A 79 10.37 -6.33 7.40
C VAL A 79 10.77 -5.64 6.09
N ASP A 80 10.37 -4.38 5.90
CA ASP A 80 10.69 -3.60 4.71
C ASP A 80 12.21 -3.41 4.52
N SER A 81 12.90 -3.08 5.62
CA SER A 81 14.35 -2.91 5.63
C SER A 81 15.09 -4.21 5.32
N GLU A 82 14.59 -5.34 5.84
CA GLU A 82 15.17 -6.64 5.57
C GLU A 82 14.94 -7.07 4.11
N GLY A 83 13.72 -6.85 3.56
CA GLY A 83 13.44 -7.10 2.15
C GLY A 83 14.35 -6.30 1.22
N PHE A 84 14.62 -5.03 1.56
CA PHE A 84 15.59 -4.21 0.83
C PHE A 84 17.02 -4.79 0.91
N ALA A 85 17.46 -5.22 2.10
CA ALA A 85 18.78 -5.79 2.30
C ALA A 85 18.96 -7.12 1.53
N LEU A 86 17.96 -8.00 1.58
CA LEU A 86 17.94 -9.27 0.85
C LEU A 86 18.02 -9.07 -0.67
N GLN A 87 17.32 -8.07 -1.20
CA GLN A 87 17.43 -7.76 -2.61
C GLN A 87 18.84 -7.27 -2.97
N ARG A 88 19.46 -6.42 -2.14
CA ARG A 88 20.85 -5.98 -2.38
C ARG A 88 21.88 -7.11 -2.31
N GLN A 89 21.55 -8.18 -1.62
CA GLN A 89 22.36 -9.41 -1.57
C GLN A 89 22.09 -10.37 -2.72
N GLY A 90 21.09 -10.08 -3.57
CA GLY A 90 20.70 -10.91 -4.71
C GLY A 90 19.73 -12.03 -4.37
N GLU A 91 19.19 -12.06 -3.14
CA GLU A 91 18.22 -13.07 -2.70
C GLU A 91 16.81 -12.80 -3.23
N LEU A 92 16.46 -11.56 -3.50
CA LEU A 92 15.21 -11.15 -4.12
C LEU A 92 15.45 -10.52 -5.48
N GLY A 93 14.56 -10.78 -6.44
CA GLY A 93 14.58 -10.11 -7.74
C GLY A 93 14.24 -8.62 -7.65
N LEU A 94 13.29 -8.28 -6.78
CA LEU A 94 12.78 -6.94 -6.57
C LEU A 94 12.26 -6.78 -5.14
N TRP A 95 12.25 -5.53 -4.61
CA TRP A 95 11.52 -5.18 -3.41
C TRP A 95 10.93 -3.77 -3.54
N PRO A 96 9.60 -3.60 -3.43
CA PRO A 96 8.94 -2.29 -3.44
C PRO A 96 8.82 -1.76 -2.02
N SER A 97 9.81 -1.02 -1.53
CA SER A 97 9.85 -0.47 -0.18
C SER A 97 8.65 0.43 0.12
N LEU A 98 8.08 0.30 1.33
CA LEU A 98 7.01 1.14 1.85
C LEU A 98 7.52 2.29 2.73
N LEU A 99 8.82 2.48 2.87
CA LEU A 99 9.43 3.46 3.76
C LEU A 99 8.72 4.83 3.72
N GLY A 100 8.25 5.28 4.89
CA GLY A 100 7.50 6.52 5.07
C GLY A 100 5.98 6.36 4.98
N GLN A 101 5.45 5.19 4.61
CA GLN A 101 4.04 4.91 4.42
C GLN A 101 3.47 3.94 5.48
N GLU A 102 4.22 3.67 6.54
CA GLU A 102 3.86 2.68 7.55
C GLU A 102 2.53 3.01 8.24
N ALA A 103 2.32 4.28 8.61
CA ALA A 103 1.07 4.69 9.26
C ALA A 103 -0.13 4.63 8.31
N ALA A 104 0.07 4.96 7.02
CA ALA A 104 -0.95 4.82 5.98
C ALA A 104 -1.36 3.37 5.73
N GLN A 105 -0.63 2.39 6.27
CA GLN A 105 -0.94 0.98 6.14
C GLN A 105 -1.34 0.34 7.47
N VAL A 106 -0.62 0.58 8.55
CA VAL A 106 -0.94 0.03 9.88
C VAL A 106 -2.28 0.58 10.38
N GLY A 107 -2.56 1.88 10.18
CA GLY A 107 -3.83 2.48 10.58
C GLY A 107 -5.05 1.75 9.99
N PRO A 108 -5.21 1.71 8.67
CA PRO A 108 -6.32 0.99 8.04
C PRO A 108 -6.28 -0.52 8.29
N GLY A 109 -5.10 -1.14 8.32
CA GLY A 109 -4.96 -2.56 8.61
C GLY A 109 -5.53 -2.94 9.98
N ARG A 110 -5.28 -2.15 11.01
CA ARG A 110 -5.84 -2.33 12.35
C ARG A 110 -7.32 -1.93 12.48
N ALA A 111 -7.83 -1.10 11.58
CA ALA A 111 -9.24 -0.73 11.53
C ALA A 111 -10.12 -1.85 10.94
N MET A 112 -9.55 -2.73 10.13
CA MET A 112 -10.23 -3.88 9.55
C MET A 112 -10.54 -4.93 10.62
N ARG A 113 -11.70 -5.57 10.48
CA ARG A 113 -12.06 -6.80 11.22
C ARG A 113 -11.51 -8.03 10.50
N SER A 114 -11.52 -9.18 11.18
CA SER A 114 -11.04 -10.45 10.60
C SER A 114 -11.78 -10.82 9.31
N GLN A 115 -13.12 -10.63 9.27
CA GLN A 115 -13.96 -10.95 8.11
C GLN A 115 -13.84 -9.96 6.95
N ASP A 116 -13.37 -8.72 7.19
CA ASP A 116 -13.20 -7.74 6.10
C ASP A 116 -12.15 -8.21 5.11
N TYR A 117 -12.39 -7.96 3.84
CA TYR A 117 -11.50 -8.41 2.78
C TYR A 117 -10.67 -7.27 2.19
N ALA A 118 -9.37 -7.45 2.07
CA ALA A 118 -8.43 -6.47 1.52
C ALA A 118 -7.99 -6.82 0.10
N PHE A 119 -8.06 -5.85 -0.81
CA PHE A 119 -7.52 -5.94 -2.17
C PHE A 119 -6.29 -5.00 -2.29
N PRO A 120 -5.07 -5.53 -2.16
CA PRO A 120 -3.86 -4.73 -2.22
C PRO A 120 -3.40 -4.44 -3.65
N GLY A 121 -2.55 -3.44 -3.82
CA GLY A 121 -1.60 -3.36 -4.92
C GLY A 121 -0.41 -4.29 -4.67
N TYR A 122 0.81 -3.77 -4.78
CA TYR A 122 2.04 -4.57 -4.59
C TYR A 122 2.94 -4.04 -3.45
N ARG A 123 2.50 -3.01 -2.71
CA ARG A 123 3.28 -2.34 -1.66
C ARG A 123 2.64 -2.41 -0.28
N GLU A 124 1.51 -3.05 -0.15
CA GLU A 124 0.69 -3.06 1.07
C GLU A 124 1.20 -4.08 2.11
N HIS A 125 2.52 -4.10 2.36
CA HIS A 125 3.17 -5.01 3.31
C HIS A 125 2.65 -4.82 4.74
N GLY A 126 2.34 -3.57 5.14
CA GLY A 126 1.77 -3.26 6.45
C GLY A 126 0.33 -3.74 6.59
N ILE A 127 -0.47 -3.71 5.51
CA ILE A 127 -1.82 -4.30 5.52
C ILE A 127 -1.73 -5.82 5.62
N ALA A 128 -0.84 -6.45 4.82
CA ALA A 128 -0.57 -7.89 4.88
C ALA A 128 -0.22 -8.33 6.30
N TRP A 129 0.71 -7.59 6.95
CA TRP A 129 1.09 -7.79 8.34
C TRP A 129 -0.12 -7.75 9.29
N CYS A 130 -0.93 -6.69 9.24
CA CYS A 130 -2.11 -6.54 10.10
C CYS A 130 -3.18 -7.60 9.84
N LYS A 131 -3.27 -8.14 8.62
CA LYS A 131 -4.17 -9.23 8.25
C LYS A 131 -3.59 -10.61 8.58
N GLY A 132 -2.36 -10.69 9.11
CA GLY A 132 -1.75 -11.95 9.56
C GLY A 132 -1.06 -12.75 8.45
N VAL A 133 -0.81 -12.15 7.28
CA VAL A 133 0.01 -12.78 6.23
C VAL A 133 1.46 -12.82 6.70
N ASP A 134 2.04 -14.00 6.77
CA ASP A 134 3.44 -14.13 7.18
C ASP A 134 4.36 -13.44 6.16
N PRO A 135 5.30 -12.59 6.61
CA PRO A 135 6.26 -11.92 5.72
C PRO A 135 7.08 -12.88 4.85
N GLU A 136 7.27 -14.13 5.26
CA GLU A 136 7.95 -15.15 4.46
C GLU A 136 7.23 -15.40 3.12
N ASN A 137 5.88 -15.35 3.12
CA ASN A 137 5.09 -15.48 1.90
C ASN A 137 5.34 -14.31 0.93
N LEU A 138 5.48 -13.08 1.47
CA LEU A 138 5.81 -11.91 0.66
C LEU A 138 7.20 -12.06 0.03
N LEU A 139 8.19 -12.48 0.82
CA LEU A 139 9.55 -12.71 0.32
C LEU A 139 9.58 -13.81 -0.74
N GLY A 140 8.85 -14.91 -0.56
CA GLY A 140 8.77 -16.01 -1.51
C GLY A 140 8.28 -15.56 -2.89
N MET A 141 7.30 -14.66 -2.93
CA MET A 141 6.80 -14.06 -4.17
C MET A 141 7.88 -13.20 -4.86
N PHE A 142 8.57 -12.33 -4.12
CA PHE A 142 9.61 -11.46 -4.68
C PHE A 142 10.94 -12.18 -4.95
N ARG A 143 11.16 -13.32 -4.33
CA ARG A 143 12.23 -14.26 -4.69
C ARG A 143 11.92 -15.04 -5.98
N GLY A 144 10.63 -15.16 -6.33
CA GLY A 144 10.19 -15.89 -7.51
C GLY A 144 10.07 -17.40 -7.30
N VAL A 145 10.05 -17.85 -6.05
CA VAL A 145 9.89 -19.27 -5.69
C VAL A 145 8.45 -19.65 -5.32
N ASN A 146 7.59 -18.65 -5.12
CA ASN A 146 6.18 -18.86 -4.85
C ASN A 146 5.32 -17.97 -5.76
N HIS A 147 4.83 -18.54 -6.86
CA HIS A 147 4.04 -17.81 -7.85
C HIS A 147 2.60 -17.52 -7.38
N GLY A 148 2.06 -18.32 -6.47
CA GLY A 148 0.72 -18.17 -5.91
C GLY A 148 0.64 -17.22 -4.72
N GLY A 149 1.78 -16.87 -4.11
CA GLY A 149 1.85 -16.05 -2.91
C GLY A 149 1.32 -16.81 -1.67
N TRP A 150 0.05 -16.68 -1.35
CA TRP A 150 -0.62 -17.26 -0.18
C TRP A 150 -2.08 -17.61 -0.51
N ASP A 151 -2.73 -18.39 0.35
CA ASP A 151 -4.18 -18.56 0.26
C ASP A 151 -4.88 -17.29 0.74
N SER A 152 -5.51 -16.59 -0.20
CA SER A 152 -6.18 -15.31 0.08
C SER A 152 -7.38 -15.42 1.02
N ASN A 153 -7.93 -16.63 1.22
CA ASN A 153 -9.08 -16.86 2.08
C ASN A 153 -8.67 -17.06 3.54
N GLU A 154 -7.44 -17.51 3.83
CA GLU A 154 -6.98 -17.72 5.21
C GLU A 154 -6.94 -16.40 5.99
N ASN A 155 -6.53 -15.31 5.33
CA ASN A 155 -6.34 -14.00 5.97
C ASN A 155 -7.29 -12.92 5.42
N ASN A 156 -8.19 -13.25 4.48
CA ASN A 156 -9.02 -12.28 3.78
C ASN A 156 -8.18 -11.13 3.20
N PHE A 157 -7.05 -11.49 2.60
CA PHE A 157 -6.10 -10.59 1.98
C PHE A 157 -5.73 -11.13 0.59
N HIS A 158 -6.18 -10.43 -0.47
CA HIS A 158 -5.97 -10.84 -1.84
C HIS A 158 -4.49 -10.87 -2.20
N LEU A 159 -4.15 -11.62 -3.24
CA LEU A 159 -2.80 -11.64 -3.80
C LEU A 159 -2.40 -10.24 -4.29
N TYR A 160 -1.11 -9.95 -4.25
CA TYR A 160 -0.60 -8.68 -4.76
C TYR A 160 -0.94 -8.50 -6.24
N THR A 161 -1.43 -7.31 -6.56
CA THR A 161 -1.76 -6.93 -7.93
C THR A 161 -0.67 -6.05 -8.52
N ILE A 162 0.13 -6.63 -9.41
CA ILE A 162 1.22 -5.90 -10.12
C ILE A 162 0.63 -5.08 -11.27
N VAL A 163 -0.47 -5.52 -11.88
CA VAL A 163 -1.19 -4.78 -12.91
C VAL A 163 -1.98 -3.65 -12.26
N ILE A 164 -1.45 -2.42 -12.38
CA ILE A 164 -1.94 -1.24 -11.66
C ILE A 164 -3.42 -0.97 -11.93
N GLY A 165 -4.21 -0.84 -10.86
CA GLY A 165 -5.65 -0.49 -10.92
C GLY A 165 -6.59 -1.68 -11.04
N ASN A 166 -6.11 -2.85 -11.47
CA ASN A 166 -6.94 -4.03 -11.71
C ASN A 166 -7.71 -4.49 -10.46
N GLN A 167 -7.12 -4.39 -9.27
CA GLN A 167 -7.73 -4.78 -8.01
C GLN A 167 -8.99 -3.97 -7.67
N MET A 168 -9.14 -2.77 -8.21
CA MET A 168 -10.26 -1.88 -7.87
C MET A 168 -11.62 -2.47 -8.30
N LEU A 169 -11.75 -2.90 -9.54
CA LEU A 169 -12.99 -3.53 -10.05
C LEU A 169 -13.23 -4.88 -9.38
N HIS A 170 -12.19 -5.66 -9.10
CA HIS A 170 -12.32 -6.92 -8.37
C HIS A 170 -12.85 -6.70 -6.97
N ALA A 171 -12.35 -5.68 -6.25
CA ALA A 171 -12.83 -5.33 -4.91
C ALA A 171 -14.32 -4.96 -4.91
N VAL A 172 -14.76 -4.17 -5.90
CA VAL A 172 -16.18 -3.81 -6.03
C VAL A 172 -17.04 -5.03 -6.35
N GLY A 173 -16.57 -5.89 -7.26
CA GLY A 173 -17.27 -7.14 -7.60
C GLY A 173 -17.42 -8.06 -6.39
N TYR A 174 -16.36 -8.20 -5.58
CA TYR A 174 -16.40 -8.94 -4.33
C TYR A 174 -17.36 -8.31 -3.31
N ALA A 175 -17.34 -6.99 -3.14
CA ALA A 175 -18.27 -6.27 -2.27
C ALA A 175 -19.74 -6.44 -2.69
N MET A 176 -20.03 -6.46 -4.00
CA MET A 176 -21.36 -6.79 -4.51
C MET A 176 -21.74 -8.25 -4.19
N GLY A 177 -20.78 -9.17 -4.16
CA GLY A 177 -20.98 -10.55 -3.68
C GLY A 177 -21.39 -10.58 -2.22
N VAL A 178 -20.66 -9.90 -1.35
CA VAL A 178 -20.95 -9.77 0.10
C VAL A 178 -22.39 -9.25 0.34
N GLN A 179 -22.82 -8.25 -0.44
CA GLN A 179 -24.21 -7.75 -0.35
C GLN A 179 -25.23 -8.83 -0.73
N ARG A 180 -24.96 -9.60 -1.79
CA ARG A 180 -25.88 -10.66 -2.26
C ARG A 180 -25.97 -11.83 -1.30
N ASP A 181 -24.90 -12.10 -0.57
CA ASP A 181 -24.86 -13.09 0.51
C ASP A 181 -25.62 -12.61 1.77
N GLY A 182 -25.97 -11.32 1.81
CA GLY A 182 -26.71 -10.69 2.89
C GLY A 182 -25.85 -10.36 4.12
N ASP A 183 -24.55 -10.17 3.94
CA ASP A 183 -23.57 -9.92 5.01
C ASP A 183 -23.23 -8.42 5.16
N VAL A 184 -24.27 -7.56 4.97
CA VAL A 184 -24.18 -6.10 5.08
C VAL A 184 -25.42 -5.57 5.78
N GLY A 185 -25.25 -4.73 6.80
CA GLY A 185 -26.33 -4.04 7.48
C GLY A 185 -27.25 -4.95 8.30
N THR A 186 -26.75 -6.11 8.71
CA THR A 186 -27.50 -7.08 9.51
C THR A 186 -27.59 -6.69 10.97
N GLY A 187 -26.64 -5.85 11.44
CA GLY A 187 -26.43 -5.52 12.85
C GLY A 187 -25.68 -6.60 13.64
N ASP A 188 -25.28 -7.67 12.97
CA ASP A 188 -24.41 -8.71 13.54
C ASP A 188 -22.94 -8.34 13.25
N VAL A 189 -22.19 -8.05 14.31
CA VAL A 189 -20.81 -7.58 14.24
C VAL A 189 -19.85 -8.60 13.62
N ASP A 190 -20.15 -9.89 13.76
CA ASP A 190 -19.32 -10.99 13.26
C ASP A 190 -19.66 -11.35 11.81
N ARG A 191 -20.79 -10.84 11.31
CA ARG A 191 -21.30 -11.12 9.97
C ARG A 191 -21.10 -9.94 9.02
N ASP A 192 -21.40 -8.72 9.48
CA ASP A 192 -21.30 -7.52 8.65
C ASP A 192 -19.87 -7.29 8.17
N THR A 193 -19.68 -7.37 6.85
CA THR A 193 -18.39 -7.37 6.15
C THR A 193 -18.24 -6.15 5.24
N ALA A 194 -17.06 -5.55 5.25
CA ALA A 194 -16.65 -4.53 4.29
C ALA A 194 -15.44 -4.99 3.47
N VAL A 195 -15.26 -4.37 2.32
CA VAL A 195 -14.10 -4.58 1.44
C VAL A 195 -13.26 -3.32 1.42
N MET A 196 -11.93 -3.47 1.47
CA MET A 196 -11.02 -2.34 1.35
C MET A 196 -10.06 -2.53 0.18
N ALA A 197 -10.04 -1.56 -0.74
CA ALA A 197 -9.24 -1.59 -1.96
C ALA A 197 -8.14 -0.55 -1.90
N PHE A 198 -6.89 -0.97 -2.03
CA PHE A 198 -5.71 -0.13 -1.88
C PHE A 198 -5.07 0.19 -3.22
N THR A 199 -4.61 1.43 -3.41
CA THR A 199 -3.81 1.84 -4.55
C THR A 199 -2.90 3.02 -4.20
N GLY A 200 -1.84 3.22 -4.98
CA GLY A 200 -1.08 4.47 -4.96
C GLY A 200 -1.76 5.57 -5.80
N ASP A 201 -1.28 6.80 -5.66
CA ASP A 201 -1.73 7.95 -6.45
C ASP A 201 -1.68 7.70 -7.95
N GLY A 202 -0.62 7.03 -8.45
CA GLY A 202 -0.50 6.66 -9.86
C GLY A 202 -1.60 5.75 -10.37
N GLY A 203 -2.14 4.87 -9.53
CA GLY A 203 -3.25 3.98 -9.88
C GLY A 203 -4.55 4.72 -10.16
N THR A 204 -4.73 5.92 -9.64
CA THR A 204 -5.93 6.73 -9.87
C THR A 204 -6.06 7.26 -11.30
N ALA A 205 -4.99 7.18 -12.10
CA ALA A 205 -4.99 7.54 -13.51
C ALA A 205 -5.54 6.41 -14.42
N GLN A 206 -5.71 5.19 -13.90
CA GLN A 206 -6.28 4.08 -14.65
C GLN A 206 -7.80 4.24 -14.82
N GLY A 207 -8.32 3.79 -15.97
CA GLY A 207 -9.77 3.78 -16.26
C GLY A 207 -10.53 2.97 -15.23
N ASP A 208 -10.03 1.78 -14.89
CA ASP A 208 -10.63 0.84 -13.94
C ASP A 208 -10.86 1.45 -12.55
N PHE A 209 -10.01 2.41 -12.12
CA PHE A 209 -10.23 3.15 -10.88
C PHE A 209 -11.54 3.95 -10.94
N ASN A 210 -11.75 4.72 -12.02
CA ASN A 210 -12.95 5.54 -12.15
C ASN A 210 -14.20 4.69 -12.38
N GLU A 211 -14.09 3.62 -13.18
CA GLU A 211 -15.20 2.67 -13.39
C GLU A 211 -15.60 1.97 -12.09
N SER A 212 -14.63 1.63 -11.23
CA SER A 212 -14.92 1.04 -9.92
C SER A 212 -15.70 1.99 -9.01
N LEU A 213 -15.42 3.30 -9.07
CA LEU A 213 -16.19 4.31 -8.32
C LEU A 213 -17.65 4.39 -8.82
N VAL A 214 -17.88 4.27 -10.16
CA VAL A 214 -19.23 4.24 -10.74
C VAL A 214 -20.01 3.03 -10.21
N PHE A 215 -19.45 1.82 -10.33
CA PHE A 215 -20.12 0.61 -9.87
C PHE A 215 -20.39 0.64 -8.36
N ALA A 216 -19.40 1.07 -7.57
CA ALA A 216 -19.57 1.18 -6.13
C ALA A 216 -20.68 2.14 -5.74
N ALA A 217 -20.78 3.29 -6.40
CA ALA A 217 -21.82 4.28 -6.15
C ALA A 217 -23.23 3.76 -6.52
N VAL A 218 -23.37 3.20 -7.73
CA VAL A 218 -24.66 2.73 -8.26
C VAL A 218 -25.20 1.54 -7.47
N GLU A 219 -24.33 0.60 -7.12
CA GLU A 219 -24.68 -0.60 -6.35
C GLU A 219 -24.70 -0.34 -4.83
N ASN A 220 -24.32 0.85 -4.36
CA ASN A 220 -24.14 1.17 -2.94
C ASN A 220 -23.26 0.13 -2.24
N ALA A 221 -22.16 -0.28 -2.90
CA ALA A 221 -21.31 -1.39 -2.49
C ALA A 221 -20.56 -1.10 -1.17
N PRO A 222 -20.40 -2.10 -0.27
CA PRO A 222 -19.71 -1.94 1.01
C PRO A 222 -18.18 -1.91 0.84
N VAL A 223 -17.66 -0.95 0.06
CA VAL A 223 -16.25 -0.84 -0.28
C VAL A 223 -15.66 0.49 0.18
N VAL A 224 -14.44 0.44 0.70
CA VAL A 224 -13.61 1.60 1.01
C VAL A 224 -12.44 1.62 0.02
N PHE A 225 -12.35 2.68 -0.77
CA PHE A 225 -11.20 2.95 -1.63
C PHE A 225 -10.14 3.71 -0.82
N TYR A 226 -8.93 3.19 -0.78
CA TYR A 226 -7.84 3.80 -0.03
C TYR A 226 -6.66 4.13 -0.94
N VAL A 227 -6.47 5.42 -1.20
CA VAL A 227 -5.41 5.94 -2.07
C VAL A 227 -4.24 6.42 -1.21
N GLN A 228 -3.11 5.71 -1.27
CA GLN A 228 -1.86 6.17 -0.68
C GLN A 228 -1.22 7.20 -1.62
N ASN A 229 -1.55 8.48 -1.41
CA ASN A 229 -0.94 9.57 -2.16
C ASN A 229 0.46 9.84 -1.63
N ASN A 230 1.43 9.11 -2.17
CA ASN A 230 2.83 9.19 -1.78
C ASN A 230 3.66 10.12 -2.68
N HIS A 231 2.99 10.95 -3.47
CA HIS A 231 3.49 12.00 -4.36
C HIS A 231 4.18 11.52 -5.63
N TRP A 232 4.42 10.22 -5.81
CA TRP A 232 5.25 9.73 -6.91
C TRP A 232 4.70 8.45 -7.56
N ALA A 233 4.27 8.54 -8.83
CA ALA A 233 4.04 7.37 -9.67
C ALA A 233 5.34 7.03 -10.42
N ILE A 234 6.15 6.12 -9.86
CA ILE A 234 7.53 5.86 -10.27
C ILE A 234 8.33 7.17 -10.23
N SER A 235 8.54 7.82 -11.39
CA SER A 235 9.26 9.08 -11.57
C SER A 235 8.35 10.27 -11.89
N GLN A 236 7.02 10.07 -11.96
CA GLN A 236 6.07 11.14 -12.24
C GLN A 236 5.54 11.73 -10.93
N PRO A 237 5.71 13.04 -10.69
CA PRO A 237 5.14 13.70 -9.53
C PRO A 237 3.61 13.80 -9.65
N ASN A 238 2.93 13.95 -8.51
CA ASN A 238 1.47 13.94 -8.45
C ASN A 238 0.80 15.11 -9.19
N ASP A 239 1.47 16.25 -9.37
CA ASP A 239 0.99 17.38 -10.18
C ASP A 239 0.87 17.09 -11.69
N ARG A 240 1.49 15.98 -12.15
CA ARG A 240 1.35 15.44 -13.50
C ARG A 240 0.26 14.38 -13.62
N GLN A 241 -0.34 13.97 -12.51
CA GLN A 241 -1.32 12.90 -12.47
C GLN A 241 -2.74 13.42 -12.27
N PHE A 242 -2.89 14.48 -11.47
CA PHE A 242 -4.20 15.10 -11.19
C PHE A 242 -4.04 16.57 -10.81
N THR A 243 -5.08 17.37 -11.13
CA THR A 243 -5.17 18.79 -10.78
C THR A 243 -5.98 19.03 -9.52
N ILE A 244 -6.83 18.06 -9.16
CA ILE A 244 -7.69 18.07 -7.97
C ILE A 244 -7.32 16.85 -7.12
N PRO A 245 -7.17 17.00 -5.80
CA PRO A 245 -6.84 15.89 -4.91
C PRO A 245 -7.75 14.68 -5.12
N PRO A 246 -7.22 13.44 -5.10
CA PRO A 246 -7.99 12.23 -5.37
C PRO A 246 -9.29 12.08 -4.56
N TYR A 247 -9.30 12.42 -3.27
CA TYR A 247 -10.50 12.29 -2.43
C TYR A 247 -11.70 13.10 -2.95
N ARG A 248 -11.47 14.24 -3.62
CA ARG A 248 -12.52 15.08 -4.21
C ARG A 248 -13.23 14.44 -5.39
N ARG A 249 -12.67 13.36 -5.97
CA ARG A 249 -13.37 12.63 -7.03
C ARG A 249 -14.65 11.98 -6.54
N ALA A 250 -14.72 11.59 -5.28
CA ALA A 250 -15.92 11.01 -4.67
C ALA A 250 -17.15 11.92 -4.80
N ASP A 251 -16.98 13.24 -4.76
CA ASP A 251 -18.06 14.21 -4.92
C ASP A 251 -18.80 14.02 -6.25
N GLY A 252 -18.06 13.73 -7.32
CA GLY A 252 -18.63 13.50 -8.67
C GLY A 252 -19.42 12.20 -8.79
N PHE A 253 -19.22 11.25 -7.88
CA PHE A 253 -19.92 9.97 -7.82
C PHE A 253 -20.98 9.91 -6.71
N GLY A 254 -21.07 10.94 -5.85
CA GLY A 254 -22.14 11.10 -4.87
C GLY A 254 -21.93 10.33 -3.55
N PHE A 255 -20.68 10.03 -3.17
CA PHE A 255 -20.35 9.42 -1.89
C PHE A 255 -19.18 10.18 -1.19
N PRO A 256 -18.94 9.95 0.11
CA PRO A 256 -17.94 10.70 0.87
C PRO A 256 -16.51 10.48 0.37
N GLY A 257 -15.76 11.59 0.27
CA GLY A 257 -14.31 11.61 0.09
C GLY A 257 -13.64 12.27 1.30
N VAL A 258 -12.56 11.67 1.82
CA VAL A 258 -11.85 12.15 3.01
C VAL A 258 -10.34 12.15 2.74
N ARG A 259 -9.67 13.25 3.12
CA ARG A 259 -8.21 13.31 3.14
C ARG A 259 -7.72 13.16 4.57
N VAL A 260 -6.73 12.29 4.76
CA VAL A 260 -6.13 12.02 6.08
C VAL A 260 -4.61 12.16 6.00
N ASP A 261 -3.98 12.63 7.08
CA ASP A 261 -2.52 12.59 7.23
C ASP A 261 -2.07 11.12 7.31
N GLY A 262 -1.49 10.63 6.22
CA GLY A 262 -1.02 9.24 6.11
C GLY A 262 0.24 8.94 6.93
N ASN A 263 0.83 9.94 7.59
CA ASN A 263 1.92 9.77 8.54
C ASN A 263 1.45 9.84 10.01
N ASP A 264 0.14 10.02 10.23
CA ASP A 264 -0.53 9.95 11.53
C ASP A 264 -1.34 8.66 11.63
N VAL A 265 -0.81 7.68 12.36
CA VAL A 265 -1.46 6.37 12.47
C VAL A 265 -2.82 6.42 13.17
N LEU A 266 -3.03 7.36 14.11
CA LEU A 266 -4.32 7.55 14.80
C LEU A 266 -5.36 8.10 13.84
N ALA A 267 -4.99 9.07 13.01
CA ALA A 267 -5.88 9.63 12.00
C ALA A 267 -6.21 8.59 10.90
N ALA A 268 -5.20 7.91 10.39
CA ALA A 268 -5.39 6.85 9.40
C ALA A 268 -6.30 5.73 9.91
N TYR A 269 -6.13 5.32 11.19
CA TYR A 269 -7.00 4.35 11.85
C TYR A 269 -8.44 4.87 11.98
N ALA A 270 -8.63 6.05 12.57
CA ALA A 270 -9.95 6.58 12.89
C ALA A 270 -10.81 6.81 11.65
N VAL A 271 -10.23 7.41 10.59
CA VAL A 271 -10.92 7.62 9.31
C VAL A 271 -11.26 6.29 8.65
N SER A 272 -10.34 5.34 8.64
CA SER A 272 -10.58 4.00 8.08
C SER A 272 -11.65 3.25 8.85
N ARG A 273 -11.63 3.32 10.19
CA ARG A 273 -12.63 2.71 11.05
C ARG A 273 -14.04 3.23 10.75
N ALA A 274 -14.19 4.56 10.67
CA ALA A 274 -15.46 5.20 10.32
C ALA A 274 -15.97 4.78 8.94
N ALA A 275 -15.08 4.76 7.93
CA ALA A 275 -15.43 4.36 6.57
C ALA A 275 -15.84 2.88 6.48
N LEU A 276 -15.13 2.00 7.18
CA LEU A 276 -15.46 0.57 7.24
C LEU A 276 -16.79 0.33 7.96
N GLU A 277 -17.08 1.03 9.04
CA GLU A 277 -18.38 0.93 9.74
C GLU A 277 -19.53 1.43 8.88
N ARG A 278 -19.31 2.54 8.13
CA ARG A 278 -20.26 3.01 7.14
C ARG A 278 -20.54 1.95 6.08
N ALA A 279 -19.51 1.32 5.54
CA ALA A 279 -19.65 0.26 4.53
C ALA A 279 -20.39 -0.96 5.10
N ARG A 280 -19.99 -1.49 6.26
CA ARG A 280 -20.62 -2.63 6.92
C ARG A 280 -22.09 -2.39 7.23
N SER A 281 -22.46 -1.16 7.57
CA SER A 281 -23.86 -0.79 7.87
C SER A 281 -24.72 -0.56 6.61
N GLY A 282 -24.19 -0.80 5.42
CA GLY A 282 -24.93 -0.65 4.16
C GLY A 282 -25.12 0.81 3.71
N GLN A 283 -24.33 1.74 4.23
CA GLN A 283 -24.39 3.15 3.86
C GLN A 283 -23.51 3.48 2.64
N GLY A 284 -22.92 2.46 2.00
CA GLY A 284 -22.18 2.56 0.74
C GLY A 284 -20.71 2.95 0.88
N PRO A 285 -20.07 3.29 -0.26
CA PRO A 285 -18.63 3.45 -0.36
C PRO A 285 -18.11 4.74 0.28
N THR A 286 -16.79 4.75 0.50
CA THR A 286 -16.00 5.94 0.90
C THR A 286 -14.69 5.94 0.14
N LEU A 287 -14.19 7.10 -0.28
CA LEU A 287 -12.86 7.29 -0.85
C LEU A 287 -11.97 8.01 0.16
N ILE A 288 -10.92 7.35 0.61
CA ILE A 288 -9.90 7.92 1.51
C ILE A 288 -8.64 8.22 0.70
N GLU A 289 -8.12 9.43 0.82
CA GLU A 289 -6.79 9.79 0.37
C GLU A 289 -5.87 9.95 1.58
N ALA A 290 -4.95 9.00 1.77
CA ALA A 290 -3.88 9.10 2.75
C ALA A 290 -2.73 9.92 2.15
N PHE A 291 -2.58 11.15 2.60
CA PHE A 291 -1.56 12.08 2.16
C PHE A 291 -0.25 11.75 2.88
N THR A 292 0.69 11.15 2.19
CA THR A 292 1.94 10.63 2.73
C THR A 292 3.08 10.85 1.75
N TYR A 293 4.24 10.23 1.95
CA TYR A 293 5.37 10.36 1.04
C TYR A 293 6.19 9.09 0.95
N ARG A 294 6.52 8.67 -0.27
CA ARG A 294 7.45 7.58 -0.50
C ARG A 294 8.90 8.04 -0.27
N MET A 295 9.44 7.81 0.92
CA MET A 295 10.81 8.23 1.25
C MET A 295 11.86 7.38 0.52
N GLY A 296 11.58 6.10 0.25
CA GLY A 296 12.43 5.20 -0.51
C GLY A 296 12.37 5.40 -2.02
N ALA A 297 13.17 4.65 -2.77
CA ALA A 297 13.03 4.49 -4.20
C ALA A 297 11.68 3.83 -4.55
N HIS A 298 11.26 3.89 -5.81
CA HIS A 298 10.05 3.21 -6.25
C HIS A 298 10.13 1.70 -5.97
N THR A 299 11.23 1.12 -6.37
CA THR A 299 11.65 -0.25 -6.03
C THR A 299 13.18 -0.28 -5.90
N THR A 300 13.73 -1.41 -5.48
CA THR A 300 15.18 -1.60 -5.39
C THR A 300 15.93 -1.50 -6.73
N SER A 301 15.21 -1.55 -7.86
CA SER A 301 15.76 -1.35 -9.21
C SER A 301 15.69 0.10 -9.70
N ASP A 302 15.14 1.02 -8.90
CA ASP A 302 14.96 2.43 -9.23
C ASP A 302 16.06 3.31 -8.63
N ASP A 303 16.38 4.39 -9.33
CA ASP A 303 17.31 5.43 -8.87
C ASP A 303 16.57 6.77 -8.75
N PRO A 304 16.07 7.11 -7.56
CA PRO A 304 15.29 8.33 -7.36
C PRO A 304 16.09 9.62 -7.52
N THR A 305 17.42 9.57 -7.52
CA THR A 305 18.26 10.76 -7.71
C THR A 305 18.13 11.38 -9.11
N LYS A 306 17.59 10.61 -10.06
CA LYS A 306 17.35 11.05 -11.44
C LYS A 306 16.12 11.95 -11.60
N TYR A 307 15.18 11.94 -10.63
CA TYR A 307 13.92 12.67 -10.78
C TYR A 307 13.46 13.39 -9.51
N ARG A 308 14.09 13.15 -8.35
CA ARG A 308 13.71 13.71 -7.06
C ARG A 308 14.90 14.31 -6.34
N ILE A 309 14.69 15.46 -5.69
CA ILE A 309 15.71 16.10 -4.87
C ILE A 309 15.69 15.54 -3.44
N SER A 310 16.85 15.40 -2.81
CA SER A 310 16.98 14.87 -1.45
C SER A 310 16.31 15.73 -0.40
N ALA A 311 16.23 17.05 -0.62
CA ALA A 311 15.61 17.99 0.32
C ALA A 311 14.14 17.66 0.62
N GLU A 312 13.38 17.14 -0.36
CA GLU A 312 12.00 16.68 -0.12
C GLU A 312 11.94 15.54 0.89
N VAL A 313 12.84 14.57 0.74
CA VAL A 313 12.94 13.43 1.68
C VAL A 313 13.28 13.92 3.09
N ASP A 314 14.18 14.89 3.22
CA ASP A 314 14.60 15.42 4.53
C ASP A 314 13.48 16.21 5.22
N ILE A 315 12.57 16.82 4.46
CA ILE A 315 11.37 17.43 5.00
C ILE A 315 10.42 16.35 5.55
N TRP A 316 10.19 15.28 4.78
CA TRP A 316 9.27 14.21 5.17
C TRP A 316 9.80 13.32 6.28
N LYS A 317 11.12 13.16 6.44
CA LYS A 317 11.74 12.50 7.60
C LYS A 317 11.34 13.15 8.93
N LYS A 318 11.07 14.45 8.96
CA LYS A 318 10.59 15.14 10.16
C LYS A 318 9.13 14.77 10.52
N LYS A 319 8.44 14.11 9.60
CA LYS A 319 7.08 13.58 9.78
C LYS A 319 7.08 12.06 9.84
N ASP A 320 8.21 11.43 10.19
CA ASP A 320 8.31 9.97 10.28
C ASP A 320 7.21 9.41 11.18
N PRO A 321 6.41 8.44 10.70
CA PRO A 321 5.26 7.93 11.45
C PRO A 321 5.64 7.20 12.73
N ILE A 322 6.81 6.55 12.77
CA ILE A 322 7.29 5.84 13.96
C ILE A 322 7.76 6.84 15.01
N ASP A 323 8.59 7.81 14.63
CA ASP A 323 9.09 8.82 15.56
C ASP A 323 7.94 9.64 16.15
N ARG A 324 6.94 9.98 15.33
CA ARG A 324 5.73 10.69 15.74
C ARG A 324 4.94 9.92 16.80
N MET A 325 4.60 8.66 16.53
CA MET A 325 3.84 7.83 17.47
C MET A 325 4.64 7.49 18.72
N LYS A 326 5.93 7.19 18.57
CA LYS A 326 6.86 6.95 19.69
C LYS A 326 6.93 8.15 20.63
N THR A 327 7.11 9.37 20.09
CA THR A 327 7.17 10.59 20.88
C THR A 327 5.88 10.83 21.65
N TYR A 328 4.74 10.62 21.00
CA TYR A 328 3.43 10.72 21.64
C TYR A 328 3.30 9.74 22.80
N LEU A 329 3.57 8.45 22.60
CA LEU A 329 3.36 7.43 23.62
C LEU A 329 4.34 7.54 24.80
N LEU A 330 5.57 8.02 24.56
CA LEU A 330 6.52 8.35 25.64
C LEU A 330 6.00 9.53 26.48
N ALA A 331 5.47 10.57 25.85
CA ALA A 331 4.93 11.72 26.56
C ALA A 331 3.68 11.39 27.42
N GLU A 332 2.83 10.48 26.92
CA GLU A 332 1.66 9.98 27.65
C GLU A 332 2.01 8.89 28.69
N GLY A 333 3.27 8.44 28.74
CA GLY A 333 3.70 7.37 29.67
C GLY A 333 3.13 5.99 29.34
N VAL A 334 2.65 5.79 28.12
CA VAL A 334 2.12 4.49 27.64
C VAL A 334 3.23 3.50 27.36
N VAL A 335 4.39 3.98 26.90
CA VAL A 335 5.61 3.20 26.69
C VAL A 335 6.79 3.84 27.39
N ASP A 336 7.84 3.06 27.65
CA ASP A 336 9.12 3.50 28.20
C ASP A 336 10.29 2.91 27.41
N ASP A 337 11.51 3.28 27.78
CA ASP A 337 12.73 2.81 27.11
C ASP A 337 12.87 1.27 27.17
N ALA A 338 12.47 0.65 28.27
CA ALA A 338 12.56 -0.82 28.42
C ALA A 338 11.60 -1.54 27.45
N TRP A 339 10.39 -1.00 27.28
CA TRP A 339 9.45 -1.52 26.30
C TRP A 339 9.98 -1.35 24.86
N LEU A 340 10.59 -0.19 24.55
CA LEU A 340 11.18 0.06 23.23
C LEU A 340 12.35 -0.91 22.95
N GLU A 341 13.23 -1.15 23.92
CA GLU A 341 14.32 -2.14 23.80
C GLU A 341 13.78 -3.55 23.53
N GLN A 342 12.66 -3.92 24.17
CA GLN A 342 12.02 -5.22 23.93
C GLN A 342 11.48 -5.32 22.49
N ILE A 343 10.85 -4.29 21.95
CA ILE A 343 10.32 -4.29 20.58
C ILE A 343 11.45 -4.28 19.53
N GLU A 344 12.56 -3.59 19.80
CA GLU A 344 13.73 -3.64 18.91
C GLU A 344 14.33 -5.05 18.88
N ALA A 345 14.40 -5.73 20.02
CA ALA A 345 14.86 -7.13 20.07
C ALA A 345 13.91 -8.06 19.29
N GLU A 346 12.60 -7.89 19.42
CA GLU A 346 11.60 -8.62 18.64
C GLU A 346 11.76 -8.37 17.14
N ALA A 347 12.01 -7.12 16.75
CA ALA A 347 12.25 -6.74 15.37
C ALA A 347 13.51 -7.42 14.80
N ASP A 348 14.58 -7.51 15.59
CA ASP A 348 15.80 -8.21 15.20
C ASP A 348 15.60 -9.72 15.06
N GLU A 349 14.85 -10.35 15.96
CA GLU A 349 14.47 -11.76 15.85
C GLU A 349 13.63 -12.02 14.59
N LEU A 350 12.64 -11.16 14.31
CA LEU A 350 11.83 -11.23 13.10
C LEU A 350 12.70 -11.13 11.85
N ALA A 351 13.62 -10.16 11.79
CA ALA A 351 14.51 -9.99 10.64
C ALA A 351 15.39 -11.21 10.43
N LEU A 352 15.95 -11.79 11.50
CA LEU A 352 16.74 -13.01 11.42
C LEU A 352 15.92 -14.18 10.91
N ARG A 353 14.67 -14.36 11.39
CA ARG A 353 13.75 -15.41 10.96
C ARG A 353 13.47 -15.32 9.46
N ILE A 354 13.03 -14.15 8.98
CA ILE A 354 12.66 -13.98 7.57
C ILE A 354 13.86 -14.03 6.63
N ARG A 355 15.05 -13.60 7.08
CA ARG A 355 16.30 -13.75 6.34
C ARG A 355 16.65 -15.22 6.12
N ASN A 356 16.65 -16.00 7.21
CA ASN A 356 16.95 -17.42 7.15
C ASN A 356 15.93 -18.16 6.27
N ALA A 357 14.64 -17.86 6.43
CA ALA A 357 13.60 -18.44 5.62
C ALA A 357 13.81 -18.12 4.13
N CYS A 358 14.05 -16.84 3.79
CA CYS A 358 14.31 -16.43 2.42
C CYS A 358 15.50 -17.19 1.78
N GLN A 359 16.59 -17.32 2.50
CA GLN A 359 17.82 -17.98 1.99
C GLN A 359 17.67 -19.50 1.85
N THR A 360 16.74 -20.11 2.58
CA THR A 360 16.54 -21.57 2.57
C THR A 360 15.29 -22.02 1.83
N MET A 361 14.50 -21.09 1.27
CA MET A 361 13.35 -21.43 0.44
C MET A 361 13.78 -22.30 -0.73
N PRO A 362 13.19 -23.49 -0.92
CA PRO A 362 13.50 -24.31 -2.08
C PRO A 362 12.97 -23.67 -3.37
N ASP A 363 13.64 -23.92 -4.46
CA ASP A 363 13.09 -23.60 -5.78
C ASP A 363 11.85 -24.48 -6.05
N PRO A 364 10.84 -23.98 -6.75
CA PRO A 364 9.66 -24.77 -7.10
C PRO A 364 10.07 -25.93 -8.01
N PRO A 365 9.47 -27.12 -7.82
CA PRO A 365 9.78 -28.26 -8.67
C PRO A 365 9.36 -27.97 -10.12
N HIS A 366 10.21 -28.31 -11.09
CA HIS A 366 9.98 -28.03 -12.50
C HIS A 366 8.62 -28.50 -13.05
N PRO A 367 8.05 -29.67 -12.63
CA PRO A 367 6.74 -30.09 -13.10
C PRO A 367 5.60 -29.16 -12.75
N GLU A 368 5.70 -28.39 -11.66
CA GLU A 368 4.64 -27.50 -11.16
C GLU A 368 4.18 -26.47 -12.22
N MET A 369 5.09 -26.00 -13.07
CA MET A 369 4.74 -25.04 -14.14
C MET A 369 3.76 -25.60 -15.18
N PHE A 370 3.56 -26.92 -15.24
CA PHE A 370 2.68 -27.60 -16.19
C PHE A 370 1.40 -28.17 -15.54
N GLU A 371 1.35 -28.27 -14.20
CA GLU A 371 0.29 -29.01 -13.49
C GLU A 371 -1.06 -28.30 -13.47
N HIS A 372 -1.06 -26.96 -13.44
CA HIS A 372 -2.27 -26.15 -13.23
C HIS A 372 -2.68 -25.31 -14.44
N VAL A 373 -2.18 -25.62 -15.65
CA VAL A 373 -2.47 -24.84 -16.88
C VAL A 373 -3.91 -25.04 -17.35
N TYR A 374 -4.44 -26.26 -17.26
CA TYR A 374 -5.79 -26.62 -17.63
C TYR A 374 -6.45 -27.53 -16.59
N ALA A 375 -7.78 -27.48 -16.51
CA ALA A 375 -8.57 -28.35 -15.60
C ALA A 375 -8.49 -29.84 -15.97
N HIS A 376 -8.10 -30.17 -17.22
CA HIS A 376 -7.98 -31.54 -17.71
C HIS A 376 -6.64 -31.73 -18.44
N PRO A 377 -6.11 -32.93 -18.52
CA PRO A 377 -4.90 -33.27 -19.29
C PRO A 377 -4.97 -32.69 -20.70
N HIS A 378 -3.90 -32.05 -21.14
CA HIS A 378 -3.83 -31.42 -22.47
C HIS A 378 -2.59 -31.91 -23.24
N PRO A 379 -2.75 -32.51 -24.44
CA PRO A 379 -1.64 -33.17 -25.14
C PRO A 379 -0.46 -32.27 -25.51
N VAL A 380 -0.67 -30.95 -25.62
CA VAL A 380 0.42 -29.99 -25.87
C VAL A 380 1.23 -29.79 -24.60
N ILE A 381 0.57 -29.56 -23.46
CA ILE A 381 1.22 -29.35 -22.15
C ILE A 381 2.00 -30.61 -21.73
N GLU A 382 1.41 -31.79 -21.92
CA GLU A 382 2.11 -33.07 -21.64
C GLU A 382 3.39 -33.22 -22.47
N ARG A 383 3.36 -32.86 -23.78
CA ARG A 383 4.56 -32.88 -24.62
C ARG A 383 5.59 -31.85 -24.22
N GLU A 384 5.17 -30.65 -23.84
CA GLU A 384 6.06 -29.60 -23.38
C GLU A 384 6.71 -29.97 -22.04
N ALA A 385 5.96 -30.55 -21.12
CA ALA A 385 6.47 -31.08 -19.85
C ALA A 385 7.54 -32.15 -20.07
N GLN A 386 7.26 -33.13 -21.00
CA GLN A 386 8.23 -34.16 -21.33
C GLN A 386 9.48 -33.57 -21.99
N ALA A 387 9.32 -32.68 -22.96
CA ALA A 387 10.44 -32.03 -23.63
C ALA A 387 11.32 -31.24 -22.66
N PHE A 388 10.70 -30.58 -21.67
CA PHE A 388 11.41 -29.86 -20.63
C PHE A 388 12.15 -30.80 -19.68
N ALA A 389 11.52 -31.91 -19.28
CA ALA A 389 12.18 -32.93 -18.46
C ALA A 389 13.40 -33.55 -19.16
N ASP A 390 13.27 -33.86 -20.46
CA ASP A 390 14.39 -34.39 -21.28
C ASP A 390 15.53 -33.35 -21.40
N TYR A 391 15.18 -32.06 -21.52
CA TYR A 391 16.15 -30.96 -21.53
C TYR A 391 16.91 -30.86 -20.21
N GLN A 392 16.19 -30.92 -19.08
CA GLN A 392 16.80 -30.82 -17.73
C GLN A 392 17.72 -32.02 -17.45
N ALA A 393 17.32 -33.25 -17.84
CA ALA A 393 18.15 -34.44 -17.68
C ALA A 393 19.51 -34.34 -18.38
N GLY A 394 19.63 -33.48 -19.40
CA GLY A 394 20.89 -33.21 -20.09
C GLY A 394 21.91 -32.40 -19.30
N PHE A 395 21.54 -31.84 -18.12
CA PHE A 395 22.43 -31.07 -17.22
C PHE A 395 22.81 -31.85 -15.94
N GLU A 396 22.27 -33.04 -15.75
CA GLU A 396 22.54 -33.88 -14.56
C GLU A 396 23.82 -34.76 -14.66
N ASP A 397 24.62 -34.60 -15.72
CA ASP A 397 25.89 -35.35 -15.95
C ASP A 397 27.15 -34.62 -15.46
#